data_91b22f1923dc40758c6c0d9c3f467277
#
_entry.id   91b22f1923dc40758c6c0d9c3f467277
#
_cell.length_a   1.000
_cell.length_b   1.000
_cell.length_c   1.000
_cell.angle_alpha   90.00
_cell.angle_beta   90.00
_cell.angle_gamma   90.00
#
_symmetry.space_group_name_H-M   'P 1'
#
loop_
_entity.id
_entity.type
_entity.pdbx_description
1 polymer ?
#
loop_
_entity_poly.entity_id
_entity_poly.type
_entity_poly.pdbx_seq_one_letter_code
_entity_poly.pdbx_strand_id
1 'polypeptide(L)'
;MSIFFNKGITNNSFVALIAEHEGIIVGYGGLILRETPGDFNRDSYLEGDILNMYTVPKARRKGISTIILNQLINEAKTLGVSKLALHTSKDGEQLYRSVGFNKPLYPYFELKLDDKIL
;
A
#
# COMPACT_ATOMS: atom_id res chain seq x y z
N MET A 1 -22.22 -4.60 2.43
CA MET A 1 -21.42 -5.69 1.87
C MET A 1 -20.41 -6.16 2.90
N SER A 2 -20.41 -7.43 3.24
CA SER A 2 -19.43 -7.99 4.16
C SER A 2 -18.17 -8.39 3.42
N ILE A 3 -17.04 -7.88 3.85
CA ILE A 3 -15.74 -8.18 3.25
C ILE A 3 -14.88 -8.87 4.29
N PHE A 4 -14.33 -10.02 3.93
CA PHE A 4 -13.38 -10.75 4.75
C PHE A 4 -11.99 -10.62 4.16
N PHE A 5 -10.99 -10.44 5.01
CA PHE A 5 -9.61 -10.33 4.58
C PHE A 5 -8.84 -11.58 4.95
N ASN A 6 -8.09 -12.10 3.97
CA ASN A 6 -7.06 -13.09 4.21
C ASN A 6 -5.72 -12.38 4.12
N LYS A 7 -4.90 -12.55 5.14
CA LYS A 7 -3.60 -11.88 5.24
C LYS A 7 -2.48 -12.91 5.12
N GLY A 8 -1.56 -12.66 4.20
CA GLY A 8 -0.33 -13.42 4.09
C GLY A 8 0.87 -12.55 4.45
N ILE A 9 1.83 -13.14 5.15
CA ILE A 9 3.08 -12.46 5.51
C ILE A 9 4.22 -13.31 4.97
N THR A 10 5.10 -12.68 4.18
CA THR A 10 6.28 -13.34 3.64
C THR A 10 7.51 -12.70 4.26
N ASN A 11 8.31 -13.48 5.00
CA ASN A 11 9.58 -13.12 5.63
C ASN A 11 9.61 -11.76 6.38
N ASN A 12 8.50 -11.36 6.97
CA ASN A 12 8.34 -10.12 7.74
C ASN A 12 8.61 -8.83 6.95
N SER A 13 8.74 -8.90 5.62
CA SER A 13 8.96 -7.73 4.78
C SER A 13 7.81 -7.43 3.84
N PHE A 14 6.83 -8.31 3.76
CA PHE A 14 5.71 -8.16 2.84
C PHE A 14 4.43 -8.65 3.48
N VAL A 15 3.38 -7.84 3.36
CA VAL A 15 2.03 -8.20 3.79
C VAL A 15 1.13 -8.15 2.57
N ALA A 16 0.41 -9.23 2.31
CA ALA A 16 -0.58 -9.29 1.25
C ALA A 16 -1.97 -9.39 1.87
N LEU A 17 -2.92 -8.61 1.37
CA LEU A 17 -4.32 -8.71 1.76
C LEU A 17 -5.14 -9.13 0.55
N ILE A 18 -5.97 -10.13 0.76
CA ILE A 18 -6.94 -10.58 -0.23
C ILE A 18 -8.31 -10.32 0.36
N ALA A 19 -9.11 -9.53 -0.35
CA ALA A 19 -10.48 -9.21 0.07
C ALA A 19 -11.45 -10.18 -0.60
N GLU A 20 -12.30 -10.80 0.20
CA GLU A 20 -13.31 -11.75 -0.27
C GLU A 20 -14.71 -11.31 0.15
N HIS A 21 -15.66 -11.56 -0.71
CA HIS A 21 -17.08 -11.37 -0.43
C HIS A 21 -17.81 -12.63 -0.87
N GLU A 22 -18.48 -13.28 0.07
CA GLU A 22 -19.20 -14.55 -0.18
C GLU A 22 -18.30 -15.61 -0.84
N GLY A 23 -17.05 -15.72 -0.35
CA GLY A 23 -16.10 -16.70 -0.84
C GLY A 23 -15.45 -16.36 -2.17
N ILE A 24 -15.75 -15.20 -2.75
CA ILE A 24 -15.21 -14.77 -4.04
C ILE A 24 -14.22 -13.63 -3.80
N ILE A 25 -13.04 -13.72 -4.43
CA ILE A 25 -12.04 -12.68 -4.36
C ILE A 25 -12.56 -11.45 -5.11
N VAL A 26 -12.62 -10.31 -4.42
CA VAL A 26 -13.07 -9.05 -5.00
C VAL A 26 -11.94 -8.05 -5.17
N GLY A 27 -10.81 -8.26 -4.53
CA GLY A 27 -9.67 -7.38 -4.70
C GLY A 27 -8.49 -7.81 -3.84
N TYR A 28 -7.37 -7.13 -4.01
CA TYR A 28 -6.17 -7.38 -3.22
C TYR A 28 -5.30 -6.13 -3.17
N GLY A 29 -4.34 -6.16 -2.25
CA GLY A 29 -3.32 -5.13 -2.12
C GLY A 29 -2.13 -5.65 -1.34
N GLY A 30 -1.00 -5.02 -1.50
CA GLY A 30 0.24 -5.42 -0.85
C GLY A 30 0.94 -4.26 -0.16
N LEU A 31 1.74 -4.60 0.83
CA LEU A 31 2.54 -3.66 1.60
C LEU A 31 3.94 -4.24 1.72
N ILE A 32 4.93 -3.55 1.16
CA ILE A 32 6.34 -3.88 1.34
C ILE A 32 6.87 -3.04 2.49
N LEU A 33 7.56 -3.70 3.41
CA LEU A 33 8.16 -3.05 4.57
C LEU A 33 9.66 -2.92 4.35
N ARG A 34 10.21 -1.77 4.70
CA ARG A 34 11.65 -1.53 4.65
C ARG A 34 12.08 -0.74 5.88
N GLU A 35 13.21 -1.17 6.44
CA GLU A 35 13.84 -0.45 7.52
C GLU A 35 14.78 0.58 6.93
N THR A 36 14.70 1.81 7.41
CA THR A 36 15.54 2.90 6.95
C THR A 36 16.42 3.40 8.10
N PRO A 37 17.60 3.99 7.81
CA PRO A 37 18.44 4.54 8.86
C PRO A 37 17.70 5.57 9.71
N GLY A 38 17.99 5.57 10.98
CA GLY A 38 17.41 6.51 11.91
C GLY A 38 18.14 7.87 11.93
N ASP A 39 17.80 8.64 12.93
CA ASP A 39 18.38 9.95 13.18
C ASP A 39 18.67 10.08 14.68
N PHE A 40 18.81 11.29 15.18
CA PHE A 40 19.06 11.54 16.60
C PHE A 40 17.91 11.09 17.52
N ASN A 41 16.70 10.94 16.98
CA ASN A 41 15.52 10.61 17.76
C ASN A 41 15.26 9.12 17.87
N ARG A 42 15.72 8.31 16.90
CA ARG A 42 15.57 6.87 16.92
C ARG A 42 16.58 6.20 16.01
N ASP A 43 16.89 4.94 16.32
CA ASP A 43 17.92 4.17 15.63
C ASP A 43 17.54 3.83 14.19
N SER A 44 16.27 3.60 13.95
CA SER A 44 15.76 3.27 12.62
C SER A 44 14.30 3.64 12.49
N TYR A 45 13.82 3.70 11.26
CA TYR A 45 12.41 3.86 10.92
C TYR A 45 11.96 2.68 10.08
N LEU A 46 10.72 2.26 10.30
CA LEU A 46 10.06 1.31 9.43
C LEU A 46 9.17 2.10 8.47
N GLU A 47 9.42 1.92 7.17
CA GLU A 47 8.62 2.54 6.11
C GLU A 47 7.96 1.47 5.27
N GLY A 48 6.89 1.81 4.60
CA GLY A 48 6.16 0.88 3.78
C GLY A 48 5.76 1.46 2.44
N ASP A 49 5.71 0.58 1.43
CA ASP A 49 5.23 0.93 0.10
C ASP A 49 3.99 0.09 -0.21
N ILE A 50 2.93 0.74 -0.63
CA ILE A 50 1.70 0.07 -1.04
C ILE A 50 1.80 -0.26 -2.53
N LEU A 51 1.57 -1.53 -2.85
CA LEU A 51 1.72 -2.06 -4.20
C LEU A 51 0.52 -2.89 -4.59
N ASN A 52 0.37 -3.07 -5.89
CA ASN A 52 -0.53 -4.08 -6.46
C ASN A 52 -1.97 -3.96 -5.98
N MET A 53 -2.44 -2.74 -5.76
CA MET A 53 -3.84 -2.51 -5.46
C MET A 53 -4.69 -2.87 -6.67
N TYR A 54 -5.66 -3.75 -6.46
CA TYR A 54 -6.52 -4.22 -7.54
C TYR A 54 -7.91 -4.56 -7.02
N THR A 55 -8.91 -4.18 -7.78
CA THR A 55 -10.30 -4.59 -7.56
C THR A 55 -10.81 -5.23 -8.82
N VAL A 56 -11.40 -6.41 -8.70
CA VAL A 56 -11.92 -7.12 -9.88
C VAL A 56 -13.01 -6.28 -10.56
N PRO A 57 -13.14 -6.35 -11.90
CA PRO A 57 -14.05 -5.44 -12.62
C PRO A 57 -15.48 -5.46 -12.11
N LYS A 58 -16.00 -6.61 -11.76
CA LYS A 58 -17.39 -6.75 -11.26
C LYS A 58 -17.59 -6.08 -9.90
N ALA A 59 -16.52 -5.86 -9.15
CA ALA A 59 -16.59 -5.29 -7.80
C ALA A 59 -16.19 -3.81 -7.77
N ARG A 60 -15.88 -3.22 -8.91
CA ARG A 60 -15.48 -1.82 -8.98
C ARG A 60 -16.66 -0.89 -8.68
N ARG A 61 -16.34 0.33 -8.26
CA ARG A 61 -17.32 1.39 -7.92
C ARG A 61 -18.20 1.05 -6.72
N LYS A 62 -17.73 0.14 -5.85
CA LYS A 62 -18.42 -0.24 -4.61
C LYS A 62 -17.62 0.09 -3.36
N GLY A 63 -16.57 0.90 -3.52
CA GLY A 63 -15.73 1.29 -2.39
C GLY A 63 -14.75 0.20 -1.92
N ILE A 64 -14.56 -0.86 -2.68
CA ILE A 64 -13.68 -1.98 -2.30
C ILE A 64 -12.23 -1.51 -2.18
N SER A 65 -11.73 -0.71 -3.13
CA SER A 65 -10.35 -0.19 -3.08
C SER A 65 -10.11 0.63 -1.81
N THR A 66 -11.07 1.43 -1.41
CA THR A 66 -10.99 2.21 -0.18
C THR A 66 -10.92 1.30 1.05
N ILE A 67 -11.72 0.24 1.07
CA ILE A 67 -11.71 -0.72 2.18
C ILE A 67 -10.36 -1.42 2.28
N ILE A 68 -9.83 -1.90 1.15
CA ILE A 68 -8.51 -2.56 1.11
C ILE A 68 -7.42 -1.60 1.58
N LEU A 69 -7.43 -0.38 1.05
CA LEU A 69 -6.43 0.63 1.39
C LEU A 69 -6.46 0.95 2.88
N ASN A 70 -7.63 1.17 3.45
CA ASN A 70 -7.76 1.44 4.88
C ASN A 70 -7.27 0.27 5.73
N GLN A 71 -7.51 -0.96 5.29
CA GLN A 71 -7.01 -2.13 6.01
C GLN A 71 -5.48 -2.22 5.94
N LEU A 72 -4.88 -1.92 4.77
CA LEU A 72 -3.42 -1.87 4.66
C LEU A 72 -2.83 -0.79 5.56
N ILE A 73 -3.46 0.36 5.64
CA ILE A 73 -3.03 1.44 6.53
C ILE A 73 -3.09 0.98 7.99
N ASN A 74 -4.15 0.29 8.38
CA ASN A 74 -4.29 -0.24 9.74
C ASN A 74 -3.20 -1.28 10.04
N GLU A 75 -2.91 -2.17 9.09
CA GLU A 75 -1.80 -3.12 9.24
C GLU A 75 -0.47 -2.41 9.43
N ALA A 76 -0.22 -1.37 8.63
CA ALA A 76 1.00 -0.58 8.73
C ALA A 76 1.13 0.07 10.11
N LYS A 77 0.04 0.66 10.61
CA LYS A 77 0.04 1.27 11.95
C LYS A 77 0.35 0.24 13.03
N THR A 78 -0.25 -0.93 12.95
CA THR A 78 -0.02 -2.01 13.90
C THR A 78 1.44 -2.46 13.91
N LEU A 79 2.09 -2.45 12.75
CA LEU A 79 3.49 -2.84 12.60
C LEU A 79 4.48 -1.73 12.97
N GLY A 80 4.02 -0.54 13.27
CA GLY A 80 4.89 0.58 13.63
C GLY A 80 5.47 1.34 12.45
N VAL A 81 4.84 1.24 11.28
CA VAL A 81 5.29 1.96 10.09
C VAL A 81 5.11 3.47 10.31
N SER A 82 6.16 4.24 10.05
CA SER A 82 6.15 5.69 10.25
C SER A 82 5.69 6.45 9.02
N LYS A 83 5.85 5.87 7.82
CA LYS A 83 5.48 6.53 6.58
C LYS A 83 5.11 5.49 5.54
N LEU A 84 4.03 5.76 4.82
CA LEU A 84 3.61 4.95 3.67
C LEU A 84 3.80 5.76 2.39
N ALA A 85 4.24 5.08 1.34
CA ALA A 85 4.38 5.65 0.02
C ALA A 85 3.68 4.76 -1.01
N LEU A 86 3.30 5.34 -2.12
CA LEU A 86 2.76 4.62 -3.26
C LEU A 86 2.96 5.42 -4.53
N HIS A 87 2.93 4.71 -5.65
CA HIS A 87 2.86 5.33 -6.96
C HIS A 87 1.43 5.18 -7.47
N THR A 88 0.90 6.22 -8.05
CA THR A 88 -0.48 6.21 -8.55
C THR A 88 -0.54 6.74 -9.97
N SER A 89 -1.52 6.25 -10.72
CA SER A 89 -1.93 6.90 -11.96
C SER A 89 -2.73 8.15 -11.63
N LYS A 90 -2.95 9.00 -12.64
CA LYS A 90 -3.81 10.17 -12.47
C LYS A 90 -5.20 9.79 -11.98
N ASP A 91 -5.73 8.68 -12.47
CA ASP A 91 -7.09 8.26 -12.12
C ASP A 91 -7.20 7.81 -10.66
N GLY A 92 -6.14 7.28 -10.09
CA GLY A 92 -6.13 6.83 -8.69
C GLY A 92 -5.82 7.94 -7.69
N GLU A 93 -5.32 9.07 -8.14
CA GLU A 93 -4.83 10.13 -7.26
C GLU A 93 -5.89 10.64 -6.29
N GLN A 94 -7.12 10.80 -6.76
CA GLN A 94 -8.20 11.31 -5.93
C GLN A 94 -8.50 10.37 -4.76
N LEU A 95 -8.50 9.06 -5.00
CA LEU A 95 -8.71 8.08 -3.94
C LEU A 95 -7.65 8.21 -2.85
N TYR A 96 -6.38 8.26 -3.25
CA TYR A 96 -5.29 8.30 -2.28
C TYR A 96 -5.28 9.61 -1.50
N ARG A 97 -5.57 10.72 -2.16
CA ARG A 97 -5.71 12.02 -1.46
C ARG A 97 -6.84 12.00 -0.45
N SER A 98 -7.94 11.32 -0.76
CA SER A 98 -9.10 11.27 0.12
C SER A 98 -8.82 10.54 1.43
N VAL A 99 -7.81 9.67 1.48
CA VAL A 99 -7.43 8.96 2.70
C VAL A 99 -6.18 9.55 3.37
N GLY A 100 -5.66 10.67 2.86
CA GLY A 100 -4.59 11.41 3.53
C GLY A 100 -3.24 11.37 2.86
N PHE A 101 -3.10 10.71 1.70
CA PHE A 101 -1.84 10.76 0.96
C PHE A 101 -1.67 12.11 0.28
N ASN A 102 -0.46 12.63 0.33
CA ASN A 102 -0.09 13.91 -0.25
C ASN A 102 1.17 13.76 -1.06
N LYS A 103 1.41 14.69 -1.97
CA LYS A 103 2.69 14.74 -2.67
C LYS A 103 3.80 14.97 -1.65
N PRO A 104 4.98 14.37 -1.84
CA PRO A 104 6.08 14.58 -0.90
C PRO A 104 6.51 16.06 -0.86
N LEU A 105 6.97 16.49 0.30
CA LEU A 105 7.42 17.86 0.48
C LEU A 105 8.65 18.18 -0.37
N TYR A 106 9.54 17.19 -0.55
CA TYR A 106 10.76 17.34 -1.33
C TYR A 106 10.69 16.58 -2.63
N PRO A 107 11.31 17.09 -3.70
CA PRO A 107 11.33 16.38 -4.98
C PRO A 107 11.96 15.00 -4.87
N TYR A 108 11.48 14.08 -5.68
CA TYR A 108 11.99 12.72 -5.79
C TYR A 108 12.70 12.56 -7.12
N PHE A 109 13.94 12.06 -7.10
CA PHE A 109 14.72 11.81 -8.29
C PHE A 109 15.10 10.36 -8.40
N GLU A 110 15.14 9.84 -9.61
CA GLU A 110 15.56 8.47 -9.90
C GLU A 110 16.71 8.48 -10.90
N LEU A 111 17.63 7.56 -10.70
CA LEU A 111 18.64 7.24 -11.69
C LEU A 111 18.56 5.73 -11.97
N LYS A 112 18.19 5.38 -13.18
CA LYS A 112 18.14 3.97 -13.58
C LYS A 112 19.55 3.54 -13.97
N LEU A 113 20.01 2.45 -13.35
CA LEU A 113 21.33 1.91 -13.62
C LEU A 113 21.29 0.69 -14.54
N ASP A 114 20.10 0.20 -14.84
CA ASP A 114 19.85 -0.91 -15.76
C ASP A 114 19.31 -0.37 -17.07
N ASP A 115 20.10 -0.49 -18.15
CA ASP A 115 19.74 0.03 -19.47
C ASP A 115 18.81 -0.91 -20.26
N LYS A 116 18.43 -2.04 -19.71
CA LYS A 116 17.50 -2.95 -20.37
C LYS A 116 16.06 -2.45 -20.37
N ILE A 117 15.77 -1.46 -19.55
CA ILE A 117 14.42 -0.90 -19.41
C ILE A 117 14.39 0.45 -20.11
N LEU A 118 14.06 0.44 -21.36
CA LEU A 118 13.94 1.66 -22.14
C LEU A 118 12.51 1.95 -22.53
#